data_f5963c8ae8110ff93e2dbd8edaa6499e
#
_entry.id   f5963c8ae8110ff93e2dbd8edaa6499e
#
_cell.length_a   1.000
_cell.length_b   1.000
_cell.length_c   1.000
_cell.angle_alpha   90.00
_cell.angle_beta   90.00
_cell.angle_gamma   90.00
#
_symmetry.space_group_name_H-M   'P 1'
#
loop_
_entity.id
_entity.type
_entity.pdbx_description
1 polymer ?
#
loop_
_entity_poly.entity_id
_entity_poly.type
_entity_poly.pdbx_seq_one_letter_code
_entity_poly.pdbx_strand_id
1 'polypeptide(L)'
;MKNLIFKIAVLTGTVAAFASCSDTWLMYDTSQKDKLYFKYENYPSLDQYLSTDFSFALLDESVKEVKKTVTVTLLGMPADRDRTFEVRAIHDTTSNYTTGGVQRELIDAVENEDYTIDRLIVPAGSVEGQIDVTLKRTEKIMTKTASLVLQIAQNEEFEGVPRNVYRFLISDGTAACPYWWYYSATQQWYQYTGEFRQDKYRKLLELYHG
;
A
#
# COMPACT_ATOMS: atom_id res chain seq x y z
N MET A 1 -38.10 0.92 62.98
CA MET A 1 -38.23 1.85 61.85
C MET A 1 -36.88 2.28 61.26
N LYS A 2 -35.86 2.66 62.04
CA LYS A 2 -34.57 3.05 61.57
C LYS A 2 -33.85 2.03 60.65
N ASN A 3 -33.94 0.74 60.99
CA ASN A 3 -33.28 -0.34 60.20
C ASN A 3 -34.00 -0.64 58.88
N LEU A 4 -35.29 -0.34 58.77
CA LEU A 4 -36.04 -0.52 57.51
C LEU A 4 -35.69 0.57 56.50
N ILE A 5 -35.55 1.81 56.94
CA ILE A 5 -35.20 2.97 56.13
C ILE A 5 -33.77 2.80 55.58
N PHE A 6 -32.87 2.30 56.44
CA PHE A 6 -31.46 2.06 55.98
C PHE A 6 -31.37 0.96 54.93
N LYS A 7 -32.15 -0.13 55.06
CA LYS A 7 -32.21 -1.20 54.07
C LYS A 7 -32.80 -0.76 52.75
N ILE A 8 -33.83 0.11 52.75
CA ILE A 8 -34.42 0.67 51.56
C ILE A 8 -33.44 1.64 50.88
N ALA A 9 -32.71 2.45 51.61
CA ALA A 9 -31.73 3.38 51.06
C ALA A 9 -30.53 2.65 50.42
N VAL A 10 -30.10 1.51 50.99
CA VAL A 10 -29.03 0.68 50.41
C VAL A 10 -29.54 -0.03 49.16
N LEU A 11 -30.77 -0.52 49.12
CA LEU A 11 -31.33 -1.21 47.95
C LEU A 11 -31.55 -0.24 46.77
N THR A 12 -32.01 1.00 47.02
CA THR A 12 -32.15 2.04 45.96
C THR A 12 -30.82 2.54 45.47
N GLY A 13 -29.78 2.64 46.32
CA GLY A 13 -28.42 3.03 45.90
C GLY A 13 -27.76 2.00 45.00
N THR A 14 -27.95 0.71 45.24
CA THR A 14 -27.42 -0.38 44.41
C THR A 14 -28.10 -0.45 43.01
N VAL A 15 -29.40 -0.21 42.94
CA VAL A 15 -30.12 -0.22 41.67
C VAL A 15 -29.72 0.97 40.79
N ALA A 16 -29.47 2.14 41.41
CA ALA A 16 -29.00 3.32 40.65
C ALA A 16 -27.58 3.16 40.09
N ALA A 17 -26.72 2.35 40.73
CA ALA A 17 -25.37 2.10 40.25
C ALA A 17 -25.32 1.20 38.99
N PHE A 18 -26.34 0.40 38.74
CA PHE A 18 -26.45 -0.40 37.50
C PHE A 18 -27.10 0.34 36.32
N ALA A 19 -27.75 1.46 36.56
CA ALA A 19 -28.37 2.26 35.53
C ALA A 19 -27.41 3.31 34.88
N SER A 20 -26.15 3.38 35.36
CA SER A 20 -25.14 4.36 34.91
C SER A 20 -24.26 3.86 33.77
N CYS A 21 -24.40 2.64 33.30
CA CYS A 21 -23.84 2.23 32.03
C CYS A 21 -24.87 2.47 30.93
N SER A 22 -25.05 3.72 30.53
CA SER A 22 -25.54 3.96 29.19
C SER A 22 -24.37 3.57 28.25
N ASP A 23 -24.46 2.37 27.69
CA ASP A 23 -23.60 1.93 26.59
C ASP A 23 -23.85 2.84 25.39
N THR A 24 -23.35 4.06 25.44
CA THR A 24 -23.07 4.83 24.25
C THR A 24 -21.85 4.24 23.59
N TRP A 25 -21.99 3.00 23.12
CA TRP A 25 -21.06 2.47 22.12
C TRP A 25 -21.08 3.47 20.99
N LEU A 26 -19.90 3.95 20.62
CA LEU A 26 -19.74 4.70 19.38
C LEU A 26 -20.14 3.73 18.24
N MET A 27 -21.44 3.73 17.93
CA MET A 27 -21.96 2.95 16.82
C MET A 27 -21.34 3.50 15.55
N TYR A 28 -20.80 2.61 14.73
CA TYR A 28 -20.34 2.97 13.41
C TYR A 28 -21.48 3.66 12.65
N ASP A 29 -21.23 4.87 12.17
CA ASP A 29 -22.22 5.65 11.44
C ASP A 29 -22.39 5.08 10.04
N THR A 30 -23.39 4.22 9.87
CA THR A 30 -23.70 3.57 8.59
C THR A 30 -24.31 4.55 7.55
N SER A 31 -24.54 5.81 7.90
CA SER A 31 -24.99 6.84 6.95
C SER A 31 -23.84 7.40 6.12
N GLN A 32 -22.62 7.22 6.57
CA GLN A 32 -21.42 7.64 5.84
C GLN A 32 -20.93 6.52 4.94
N LYS A 33 -20.28 6.90 3.84
CA LYS A 33 -19.58 5.94 2.98
C LYS A 33 -18.42 5.32 3.74
N ASP A 34 -18.22 4.04 3.54
CA ASP A 34 -17.04 3.35 4.03
C ASP A 34 -15.78 3.93 3.38
N LYS A 35 -14.68 3.96 4.14
CA LYS A 35 -13.41 4.47 3.63
C LYS A 35 -12.49 3.32 3.26
N LEU A 36 -11.84 3.46 2.10
CA LEU A 36 -10.77 2.57 1.67
C LEU A 36 -9.43 3.30 1.72
N TYR A 37 -8.39 2.56 2.10
CA TYR A 37 -7.03 3.05 2.09
C TYR A 37 -6.07 1.94 1.66
N PHE A 38 -4.93 2.32 1.06
CA PHE A 38 -3.84 1.39 0.78
C PHE A 38 -3.23 0.91 2.09
N LYS A 39 -3.09 -0.40 2.24
CA LYS A 39 -2.56 -1.01 3.46
C LYS A 39 -1.07 -0.71 3.61
N TYR A 40 -0.70 -0.23 4.79
CA TYR A 40 0.70 -0.06 5.17
C TYR A 40 1.24 -1.38 5.73
N GLU A 41 2.24 -1.96 5.10
CA GLU A 41 2.89 -3.18 5.61
C GLU A 41 3.88 -2.88 6.73
N ASN A 42 4.51 -1.71 6.69
CA ASN A 42 5.39 -1.21 7.74
C ASN A 42 5.04 0.27 7.97
N TYR A 43 5.04 0.74 9.20
CA TYR A 43 4.77 2.13 9.55
C TYR A 43 5.77 3.08 8.86
N PRO A 44 5.50 3.57 7.65
CA PRO A 44 6.32 4.61 7.09
C PRO A 44 6.11 5.88 7.92
N SER A 45 7.12 6.70 8.02
CA SER A 45 6.93 8.06 8.52
C SER A 45 5.81 8.71 7.71
N LEU A 46 4.96 9.51 8.35
CA LEU A 46 3.76 10.12 7.77
C LEU A 46 3.99 10.89 6.45
N ASP A 47 5.24 11.14 6.08
CA ASP A 47 5.66 11.86 4.88
C ASP A 47 6.14 10.95 3.74
N GLN A 48 6.13 9.63 3.90
CA GLN A 48 6.55 8.70 2.85
C GLN A 48 5.33 8.15 2.12
N TYR A 49 5.31 8.32 0.80
CA TYR A 49 4.38 7.61 -0.06
C TYR A 49 4.60 6.10 0.08
N LEU A 50 3.52 5.33 0.13
CA LEU A 50 3.60 3.92 -0.12
C LEU A 50 4.13 3.75 -1.55
N SER A 51 5.32 3.20 -1.70
CA SER A 51 5.92 3.07 -3.02
C SER A 51 6.57 1.71 -3.21
N THR A 52 6.50 1.22 -4.43
CA THR A 52 7.26 0.08 -4.92
C THR A 52 8.15 0.52 -6.06
N ASP A 53 9.45 0.40 -5.87
CA ASP A 53 10.41 0.57 -6.94
C ASP A 53 10.55 -0.76 -7.67
N PHE A 54 10.25 -0.74 -8.97
CA PHE A 54 10.32 -1.93 -9.80
C PHE A 54 11.20 -1.70 -11.02
N SER A 55 12.16 -2.59 -11.23
CA SER A 55 13.04 -2.51 -12.40
C SER A 55 12.98 -3.81 -13.21
N PHE A 56 12.62 -3.69 -14.48
CA PHE A 56 12.71 -4.78 -15.44
C PHE A 56 14.16 -5.20 -15.75
N ALA A 57 15.14 -4.31 -15.51
CA ALA A 57 16.55 -4.62 -15.73
C ALA A 57 17.07 -5.80 -14.90
N LEU A 58 16.35 -6.18 -13.84
CA LEU A 58 16.66 -7.34 -13.02
C LEU A 58 16.08 -8.66 -13.56
N LEU A 59 15.22 -8.58 -14.57
CA LEU A 59 14.53 -9.72 -15.17
C LEU A 59 15.13 -10.05 -16.54
N ASP A 60 14.83 -11.26 -17.02
CA ASP A 60 15.15 -11.67 -18.39
C ASP A 60 14.50 -10.71 -19.40
N GLU A 61 15.17 -10.49 -20.52
CA GLU A 61 14.69 -9.57 -21.56
C GLU A 61 13.40 -10.03 -22.25
N SER A 62 13.09 -11.31 -22.18
CA SER A 62 11.84 -11.88 -22.70
C SER A 62 10.63 -11.52 -21.82
N VAL A 63 10.84 -11.15 -20.54
CA VAL A 63 9.77 -10.73 -19.64
C VAL A 63 9.31 -9.32 -20.03
N LYS A 64 8.12 -9.21 -20.58
CA LYS A 64 7.52 -7.95 -21.05
C LYS A 64 6.49 -7.37 -20.08
N GLU A 65 5.93 -8.19 -19.21
CA GLU A 65 4.91 -7.78 -18.27
C GLU A 65 5.12 -8.46 -16.92
N VAL A 66 4.82 -7.75 -15.83
CA VAL A 66 4.85 -8.28 -14.47
C VAL A 66 3.63 -7.83 -13.70
N LYS A 67 2.93 -8.78 -13.10
CA LYS A 67 1.78 -8.50 -12.25
C LYS A 67 2.22 -8.21 -10.80
N LYS A 68 1.71 -7.14 -10.24
CA LYS A 68 1.85 -6.76 -8.83
C LYS A 68 0.48 -6.62 -8.20
N THR A 69 0.35 -7.09 -6.96
CA THR A 69 -0.90 -6.96 -6.20
C THR A 69 -0.70 -5.98 -5.06
N VAL A 70 -1.61 -5.02 -4.95
CA VAL A 70 -1.66 -4.04 -3.86
C VAL A 70 -2.90 -4.31 -3.03
N THR A 71 -2.75 -4.36 -1.72
CA THR A 71 -3.88 -4.55 -0.79
C THR A 71 -4.46 -3.21 -0.38
N VAL A 72 -5.77 -3.10 -0.43
CA VAL A 72 -6.55 -2.02 0.18
C VAL A 72 -7.29 -2.55 1.39
N THR A 73 -7.47 -1.71 2.39
CA THR A 73 -8.17 -2.06 3.62
C THR A 73 -9.37 -1.16 3.81
N LEU A 74 -10.46 -1.75 4.26
CA LEU A 74 -11.71 -1.09 4.57
C LEU A 74 -11.65 -0.51 5.99
N LEU A 75 -11.93 0.76 6.12
CA LEU A 75 -12.31 1.38 7.37
C LEU A 75 -13.85 1.44 7.40
N GLY A 76 -14.45 0.39 7.91
CA GLY A 76 -15.89 0.14 7.89
C GLY A 76 -16.21 -1.29 8.28
N MET A 77 -17.45 -1.69 8.04
CA MET A 77 -17.94 -3.04 8.32
C MET A 77 -17.91 -3.91 7.06
N PRO A 78 -17.57 -5.21 7.17
CA PRO A 78 -17.70 -6.13 6.05
C PRO A 78 -19.16 -6.22 5.61
N ALA A 79 -19.38 -6.34 4.30
CA ALA A 79 -20.71 -6.55 3.73
C ALA A 79 -20.89 -8.03 3.34
N ASP A 80 -22.14 -8.44 3.18
CA ASP A 80 -22.53 -9.80 2.75
C ASP A 80 -22.43 -10.03 1.23
N ARG A 81 -21.95 -9.02 0.50
CA ARG A 81 -21.77 -9.05 -0.96
C ARG A 81 -20.42 -8.49 -1.37
N ASP A 82 -20.00 -8.80 -2.57
CA ASP A 82 -18.86 -8.17 -3.22
C ASP A 82 -19.17 -6.70 -3.50
N ARG A 83 -18.17 -5.82 -3.24
CA ARG A 83 -18.29 -4.39 -3.48
C ARG A 83 -17.16 -3.92 -4.38
N THR A 84 -17.49 -3.23 -5.45
CA THR A 84 -16.51 -2.66 -6.38
C THR A 84 -16.08 -1.28 -5.93
N PHE A 85 -14.80 -0.98 -6.12
CA PHE A 85 -14.23 0.33 -5.91
C PHE A 85 -13.51 0.81 -7.18
N GLU A 86 -13.09 2.05 -7.18
CA GLU A 86 -12.39 2.66 -8.31
C GLU A 86 -11.07 3.26 -7.86
N VAL A 87 -10.08 3.24 -8.73
CA VAL A 87 -8.83 3.96 -8.57
C VAL A 87 -8.59 4.84 -9.77
N ARG A 88 -7.87 5.92 -9.55
CA ARG A 88 -7.41 6.82 -10.62
C ARG A 88 -5.92 7.02 -10.52
N ALA A 89 -5.25 7.10 -11.64
CA ALA A 89 -3.89 7.59 -11.70
C ALA A 89 -3.90 9.11 -11.57
N ILE A 90 -3.00 9.64 -10.75
CA ILE A 90 -2.80 11.08 -10.59
C ILE A 90 -1.37 11.45 -10.94
N HIS A 91 -1.16 12.72 -11.32
CA HIS A 91 0.17 13.23 -11.64
C HIS A 91 1.12 13.15 -10.44
N ASP A 92 2.34 12.66 -10.69
CA ASP A 92 3.40 12.67 -9.68
C ASP A 92 4.06 14.06 -9.64
N THR A 93 3.93 14.74 -8.53
CA THR A 93 4.51 16.07 -8.33
C THR A 93 6.01 16.06 -8.07
N THR A 94 6.62 14.90 -7.96
CA THR A 94 8.07 14.76 -7.76
C THR A 94 8.79 15.00 -9.09
N SER A 95 9.74 15.91 -9.15
CA SER A 95 10.39 16.29 -10.41
C SER A 95 11.49 15.33 -10.85
N ASN A 96 12.14 14.63 -9.92
CA ASN A 96 13.29 13.76 -10.21
C ASN A 96 13.36 12.60 -9.22
N TYR A 97 13.88 11.49 -9.70
CA TYR A 97 14.14 10.31 -8.90
C TYR A 97 15.57 9.80 -9.10
N THR A 98 16.24 9.48 -8.01
CA THR A 98 17.60 8.94 -8.05
C THR A 98 17.58 7.46 -7.70
N THR A 99 17.92 6.61 -8.66
CA THR A 99 18.08 5.17 -8.47
C THR A 99 19.52 4.77 -8.69
N GLY A 100 20.14 4.12 -7.70
CA GLY A 100 21.52 3.66 -7.81
C GLY A 100 22.54 4.79 -8.08
N GLY A 101 22.28 6.00 -7.61
CA GLY A 101 23.12 7.18 -7.87
C GLY A 101 22.90 7.84 -9.25
N VAL A 102 21.99 7.31 -10.06
CA VAL A 102 21.63 7.88 -11.36
C VAL A 102 20.33 8.64 -11.24
N GLN A 103 20.38 9.96 -11.48
CA GLN A 103 19.20 10.79 -11.57
C GLN A 103 18.46 10.51 -12.88
N ARG A 104 17.16 10.23 -12.79
CA ARG A 104 16.29 9.96 -13.93
C ARG A 104 15.12 10.93 -13.96
N GLU A 105 14.72 11.30 -15.16
CA GLU A 105 13.48 12.04 -15.37
C GLU A 105 12.29 11.15 -15.01
N LEU A 106 11.39 11.65 -14.18
CA LEU A 106 10.10 11.03 -13.94
C LEU A 106 9.11 11.46 -15.00
N ILE A 107 8.38 10.48 -15.52
CA ILE A 107 7.25 10.68 -16.43
C ILE A 107 6.04 9.98 -15.85
N ASP A 108 4.84 10.51 -16.07
CA ASP A 108 3.62 9.80 -15.67
C ASP A 108 3.46 8.53 -16.51
N ALA A 109 3.11 7.44 -15.83
CA ALA A 109 2.76 6.19 -16.50
C ALA A 109 1.42 6.32 -17.22
N VAL A 110 1.33 5.76 -18.42
CA VAL A 110 0.14 5.82 -19.28
C VAL A 110 -0.60 4.49 -19.24
N GLU A 111 -1.90 4.54 -18.92
CA GLU A 111 -2.75 3.35 -18.91
C GLU A 111 -2.82 2.70 -20.28
N ASN A 112 -2.86 1.36 -20.31
CA ASN A 112 -2.79 0.49 -21.47
C ASN A 112 -1.44 0.48 -22.21
N GLU A 113 -0.57 1.45 -22.00
CA GLU A 113 0.79 1.48 -22.53
C GLU A 113 1.79 0.93 -21.49
N ASP A 114 1.87 1.51 -20.29
CA ASP A 114 2.83 1.17 -19.25
C ASP A 114 2.27 0.25 -18.17
N TYR A 115 0.95 0.26 -18.02
CA TYR A 115 0.26 -0.58 -17.04
C TYR A 115 -1.19 -0.87 -17.43
N THR A 116 -1.76 -1.88 -16.78
CA THR A 116 -3.21 -2.11 -16.71
C THR A 116 -3.60 -2.41 -15.27
N ILE A 117 -4.85 -2.14 -14.92
CA ILE A 117 -5.39 -2.38 -13.57
C ILE A 117 -6.59 -3.32 -13.65
N ASP A 118 -6.59 -4.32 -12.79
CA ASP A 118 -7.65 -5.31 -12.67
C ASP A 118 -8.03 -5.53 -11.19
N ARG A 119 -9.12 -6.26 -10.98
CA ARG A 119 -9.58 -6.72 -9.66
C ARG A 119 -9.79 -5.59 -8.64
N LEU A 120 -10.74 -4.71 -8.91
CA LEU A 120 -11.14 -3.64 -8.02
C LEU A 120 -12.35 -4.07 -7.17
N ILE A 121 -12.16 -5.08 -6.30
CA ILE A 121 -13.25 -5.69 -5.52
C ILE A 121 -12.81 -5.90 -4.08
N VAL A 122 -13.68 -5.52 -3.13
CA VAL A 122 -13.66 -5.98 -1.74
C VAL A 122 -14.64 -7.15 -1.66
N PRO A 123 -14.16 -8.39 -1.44
CA PRO A 123 -15.02 -9.57 -1.41
C PRO A 123 -16.04 -9.56 -0.26
N ALA A 124 -17.13 -10.27 -0.42
CA ALA A 124 -18.13 -10.49 0.63
C ALA A 124 -17.47 -11.01 1.92
N GLY A 125 -17.85 -10.46 3.06
CA GLY A 125 -17.32 -10.81 4.38
C GLY A 125 -15.88 -10.35 4.65
N SER A 126 -15.23 -9.66 3.69
CA SER A 126 -13.85 -9.19 3.83
C SER A 126 -13.79 -7.70 4.20
N VAL A 127 -12.73 -7.35 4.91
CA VAL A 127 -12.30 -5.95 5.12
C VAL A 127 -11.07 -5.60 4.27
N GLU A 128 -10.63 -6.50 3.40
CA GLU A 128 -9.52 -6.28 2.48
C GLU A 128 -9.94 -6.54 1.05
N GLY A 129 -9.49 -5.70 0.15
CA GLY A 129 -9.58 -5.85 -1.29
C GLY A 129 -8.20 -5.87 -1.93
N GLN A 130 -8.15 -6.22 -3.20
CA GLN A 130 -6.91 -6.29 -3.96
C GLN A 130 -7.04 -5.54 -5.27
N ILE A 131 -5.95 -4.88 -5.64
CA ILE A 131 -5.74 -4.25 -6.93
C ILE A 131 -4.62 -5.03 -7.61
N ASP A 132 -4.90 -5.63 -8.75
CA ASP A 132 -3.90 -6.25 -9.58
C ASP A 132 -3.42 -5.24 -10.62
N VAL A 133 -2.16 -4.88 -10.58
CA VAL A 133 -1.52 -3.95 -11.52
C VAL A 133 -0.53 -4.73 -12.36
N THR A 134 -0.77 -4.80 -13.67
CA THR A 134 0.17 -5.36 -14.61
C THR A 134 1.07 -4.24 -15.15
N LEU A 135 2.34 -4.26 -14.77
CA LEU A 135 3.37 -3.33 -15.24
C LEU A 135 3.94 -3.84 -16.56
N LYS A 136 4.14 -2.94 -17.53
CA LYS A 136 4.62 -3.29 -18.88
C LYS A 136 6.00 -2.73 -19.15
N ARG A 137 6.82 -3.53 -19.85
CA ARG A 137 8.17 -3.15 -20.26
C ARG A 137 8.13 -2.38 -21.56
N THR A 138 8.33 -1.07 -21.50
CA THR A 138 8.31 -0.16 -22.65
C THR A 138 9.69 0.46 -22.91
N GLU A 139 9.96 0.91 -24.13
CA GLU A 139 11.26 1.50 -24.48
C GLU A 139 11.58 2.77 -23.67
N LYS A 140 10.57 3.58 -23.37
CA LYS A 140 10.76 4.84 -22.63
C LYS A 140 11.33 4.66 -21.23
N ILE A 141 11.04 3.54 -20.57
CA ILE A 141 11.56 3.27 -19.22
C ILE A 141 13.01 2.77 -19.20
N MET A 142 13.64 2.57 -20.34
CA MET A 142 15.09 2.30 -20.41
C MET A 142 15.92 3.51 -19.97
N THR A 143 15.45 4.72 -20.26
CA THR A 143 16.16 5.97 -19.96
C THR A 143 15.46 6.84 -18.93
N LYS A 144 14.15 6.69 -18.75
CA LYS A 144 13.31 7.42 -17.78
C LYS A 144 12.76 6.47 -16.75
N THR A 145 12.09 7.01 -15.73
CA THR A 145 11.31 6.23 -14.77
C THR A 145 9.85 6.63 -14.92
N ALA A 146 8.97 5.66 -15.22
CA ALA A 146 7.54 5.91 -15.24
C ALA A 146 7.00 5.82 -13.81
N SER A 147 6.28 6.86 -13.38
CA SER A 147 5.62 6.93 -12.09
C SER A 147 4.12 6.71 -12.25
N LEU A 148 3.59 5.70 -11.59
CA LEU A 148 2.16 5.44 -11.48
C LEU A 148 1.73 5.72 -10.04
N VAL A 149 1.04 6.83 -9.84
CA VAL A 149 0.48 7.20 -8.52
C VAL A 149 -1.00 6.88 -8.51
N LEU A 150 -1.40 5.89 -7.73
CA LEU A 150 -2.77 5.45 -7.58
C LEU A 150 -3.43 6.14 -6.39
N GLN A 151 -4.62 6.66 -6.60
CA GLN A 151 -5.51 7.19 -5.57
C GLN A 151 -6.87 6.50 -5.67
N ILE A 152 -7.41 6.08 -4.52
CA ILE A 152 -8.77 5.53 -4.47
C ILE A 152 -9.75 6.65 -4.79
N ALA A 153 -10.59 6.44 -5.80
CA ALA A 153 -11.63 7.37 -6.20
C ALA A 153 -12.89 7.17 -5.35
N GLN A 154 -13.64 8.25 -5.17
CA GLN A 154 -14.95 8.15 -4.54
C GLN A 154 -15.96 7.57 -5.53
N ASN A 155 -16.75 6.60 -5.08
CA ASN A 155 -17.90 6.07 -5.80
C ASN A 155 -19.17 6.07 -4.91
N GLU A 156 -20.18 5.29 -5.25
CA GLU A 156 -21.43 5.23 -4.46
C GLU A 156 -21.22 4.61 -3.07
N GLU A 157 -20.33 3.65 -2.93
CA GLU A 157 -20.12 2.87 -1.71
C GLU A 157 -18.91 3.33 -0.89
N PHE A 158 -17.88 3.80 -1.55
CA PHE A 158 -16.60 4.07 -0.93
C PHE A 158 -16.12 5.50 -1.11
N GLU A 159 -15.33 5.93 -0.16
CA GLU A 159 -14.52 7.14 -0.21
C GLU A 159 -13.06 6.79 0.08
N GLY A 160 -12.13 7.33 -0.71
CA GLY A 160 -10.70 7.20 -0.44
C GLY A 160 -10.26 8.10 0.73
N VAL A 161 -9.32 7.62 1.53
CA VAL A 161 -8.71 8.45 2.58
C VAL A 161 -7.84 9.53 1.91
N PRO A 162 -8.02 10.82 2.26
CA PRO A 162 -7.22 11.90 1.70
C PRO A 162 -5.72 11.67 1.87
N ARG A 163 -4.93 11.97 0.84
CA ARG A 163 -3.47 11.79 0.80
C ARG A 163 -2.98 10.34 0.92
N ASN A 164 -3.87 9.36 0.98
CA ASN A 164 -3.49 7.96 0.92
C ASN A 164 -3.36 7.56 -0.55
N VAL A 165 -2.14 7.43 -1.03
CA VAL A 165 -1.80 7.07 -2.40
C VAL A 165 -0.77 5.96 -2.42
N TYR A 166 -0.75 5.17 -3.49
CA TYR A 166 0.26 4.15 -3.72
C TYR A 166 1.02 4.46 -5.00
N ARG A 167 2.35 4.44 -4.95
CA ARG A 167 3.20 4.77 -6.09
C ARG A 167 3.99 3.57 -6.56
N PHE A 168 3.98 3.31 -7.86
CA PHE A 168 4.95 2.47 -8.54
C PHE A 168 5.95 3.34 -9.29
N LEU A 169 7.24 3.07 -9.09
CA LEU A 169 8.31 3.63 -9.91
C LEU A 169 8.84 2.51 -10.81
N ILE A 170 8.59 2.65 -12.11
CA ILE A 170 8.80 1.59 -13.11
C ILE A 170 9.97 1.99 -13.99
N SER A 171 11.01 1.17 -14.05
CA SER A 171 12.20 1.41 -14.85
C SER A 171 12.71 0.13 -15.52
N ASP A 172 13.49 0.28 -16.59
CA ASP A 172 14.24 -0.81 -17.21
C ASP A 172 15.73 -0.42 -17.37
N GLY A 173 16.11 0.61 -16.67
CA GLY A 173 17.50 1.06 -16.65
C GLY A 173 18.32 0.38 -15.56
N THR A 174 19.42 0.99 -15.20
CA THR A 174 20.30 0.49 -14.13
C THR A 174 19.51 0.29 -12.83
N ALA A 175 19.47 -0.94 -12.32
CA ALA A 175 18.85 -1.21 -11.03
C ALA A 175 19.55 -0.43 -9.92
N ALA A 176 18.79 0.01 -8.92
CA ALA A 176 19.36 0.58 -7.72
C ALA A 176 20.29 -0.43 -7.05
N CYS A 177 21.45 0.06 -6.58
CA CYS A 177 22.28 -0.73 -5.71
C CYS A 177 21.51 -1.00 -4.41
N PRO A 178 21.28 -2.27 -4.04
CA PRO A 178 20.60 -2.55 -2.79
C PRO A 178 21.40 -1.97 -1.60
N TYR A 179 20.67 -1.40 -0.64
CA TYR A 179 21.27 -0.82 0.56
C TYR A 179 22.29 -1.77 1.22
N TRP A 180 21.96 -3.05 1.33
CA TRP A 180 22.80 -4.06 1.97
C TRP A 180 24.11 -4.36 1.21
N TRP A 181 24.26 -3.94 -0.05
CA TRP A 181 25.47 -4.23 -0.84
C TRP A 181 26.71 -3.59 -0.24
N TYR A 182 26.59 -2.33 0.21
CA TYR A 182 27.70 -1.57 0.78
C TYR A 182 27.62 -1.41 2.30
N TYR A 183 26.41 -1.52 2.89
CA TYR A 183 26.13 -1.16 4.28
C TYR A 183 25.75 -2.35 5.17
N SER A 184 26.23 -3.56 4.89
CA SER A 184 26.06 -4.60 5.90
C SER A 184 26.95 -4.24 7.12
N ALA A 185 26.41 -4.41 8.32
CA ALA A 185 27.11 -4.13 9.58
C ALA A 185 28.47 -4.85 9.71
N THR A 186 28.72 -5.81 8.84
CA THR A 186 29.92 -6.62 8.79
C THR A 186 30.75 -6.40 7.51
N GLN A 187 30.31 -5.56 6.58
CA GLN A 187 30.92 -5.35 5.25
C GLN A 187 31.22 -6.65 4.46
N GLN A 188 30.62 -7.76 4.88
CA GLN A 188 31.00 -9.09 4.35
C GLN A 188 30.61 -9.25 2.88
N TRP A 189 29.47 -8.71 2.46
CA TRP A 189 29.05 -8.89 1.07
C TRP A 189 29.94 -8.17 0.08
N TYR A 190 30.33 -6.92 0.38
CA TYR A 190 31.25 -6.16 -0.48
C TYR A 190 32.59 -6.87 -0.69
N GLN A 191 33.11 -7.54 0.35
CA GLN A 191 34.37 -8.33 0.24
C GLN A 191 34.24 -9.47 -0.77
N TYR A 192 33.07 -10.07 -0.90
CA TYR A 192 32.82 -11.18 -1.83
C TYR A 192 32.32 -10.74 -3.20
N THR A 193 31.50 -9.72 -3.24
CA THR A 193 30.86 -9.27 -4.48
C THR A 193 31.59 -8.12 -5.16
N GLY A 194 32.41 -7.37 -4.41
CA GLY A 194 33.07 -6.16 -4.89
C GLY A 194 32.09 -5.05 -5.26
N GLU A 195 32.49 -4.17 -6.17
CA GLU A 195 31.62 -3.08 -6.64
C GLU A 195 30.30 -3.58 -7.21
N PHE A 196 29.22 -2.81 -6.94
CA PHE A 196 27.91 -3.13 -7.47
C PHE A 196 27.92 -3.12 -9.00
N ARG A 197 27.42 -4.20 -9.58
CA ARG A 197 27.16 -4.34 -11.00
C ARG A 197 25.84 -5.07 -11.18
N GLN A 198 25.04 -4.64 -12.16
CA GLN A 198 23.74 -5.26 -12.44
C GLN A 198 23.81 -6.74 -12.77
N ASP A 199 24.81 -7.14 -13.60
CA ASP A 199 24.99 -8.54 -13.97
C ASP A 199 25.27 -9.44 -12.77
N LYS A 200 26.09 -8.96 -11.84
CA LYS A 200 26.34 -9.67 -10.57
C LYS A 200 25.09 -9.75 -9.71
N TYR A 201 24.34 -8.65 -9.62
CA TYR A 201 23.13 -8.62 -8.81
C TYR A 201 22.04 -9.53 -9.41
N ARG A 202 21.85 -9.48 -10.73
CA ARG A 202 20.96 -10.42 -11.43
C ARG A 202 21.34 -11.88 -11.13
N LYS A 203 22.62 -12.20 -11.21
CA LYS A 203 23.12 -13.56 -10.93
C LYS A 203 22.87 -13.98 -9.48
N LEU A 204 23.00 -13.08 -8.52
CA LEU A 204 22.65 -13.37 -7.13
C LEU A 204 21.15 -13.66 -6.99
N LEU A 205 20.27 -12.86 -7.60
CA LEU A 205 18.83 -13.11 -7.56
C LEU A 205 18.45 -14.46 -8.15
N GLU A 206 19.05 -14.85 -9.29
CA GLU A 206 18.87 -16.18 -9.88
C GLU A 206 19.24 -17.31 -8.92
N LEU A 207 20.33 -17.14 -8.16
CA LEU A 207 20.82 -18.17 -7.23
C LEU A 207 19.95 -18.30 -5.95
N TYR A 208 19.29 -17.22 -5.53
CA TYR A 208 18.50 -17.18 -4.29
C TYR A 208 17.00 -17.36 -4.48
N HIS A 209 16.49 -17.19 -5.70
CA HIS A 209 15.07 -17.33 -6.05
C HIS A 209 14.79 -18.54 -6.95
N GLY A 210 15.83 -19.35 -7.23
CA GLY A 210 15.72 -20.61 -7.97
C GLY A 210 15.20 -21.77 -7.14
#